data_83e1111dd489bc98789c4c7c4d625179
#
_entry.id   83e1111dd489bc98789c4c7c4d625179
#
_cell.length_a   1.000
_cell.length_b   1.000
_cell.length_c   1.000
_cell.angle_alpha   90.00
_cell.angle_beta   90.00
_cell.angle_gamma   90.00
#
_symmetry.space_group_name_H-M   'P 1'
#
loop_
_entity.id
_entity.type
_entity.pdbx_description
1 polymer ?
#
loop_
_entity_poly.entity_id
_entity_poly.type
_entity_poly.pdbx_seq_one_letter_code
_entity_poly.pdbx_strand_id
1 'polypeptide(L)'
;KYVFANAEFVIPHPNDGKTFDLQDENSYTMYNVIDAESMEMAFQIIVDGNLDNTDMDYTGRFTAATCYNSEKAYDLGGMMRNERDWVVVFDIHAAEKAVKAGKFITLGDSKVPVLDGRKKGDQDSEFTRYIPVPKNPHGCNTSSDGKYFIANGKLSPTVSMIEIAKLPDLFAGKLKDPRDTIAAEPELGLGPLHTTFDGRGNAYTTLFIDSQVVKWNMADAVRAYKGEKVNYIKQKLDVHYQPGHIHASLCETSEADGQWLIALCKFSKDRFLPVGPLHPENDQLIDISGEEMKLVHDGPTYAEPHDCILARRDQIKPKKIWERNDPFYAGTTAMAKKDGINLETDN
;
A
#
# COMPACT_ATOMS: atom_id res chain seq x y z
N LYS A 1 11.23 -13.01 8.53
CA LYS A 1 10.97 -13.35 9.93
C LYS A 1 9.51 -13.04 10.29
N TYR A 2 8.97 -11.90 9.82
CA TYR A 2 7.62 -11.46 10.13
C TYR A 2 6.80 -11.19 8.87
N VAL A 3 5.49 -11.34 9.00
CA VAL A 3 4.46 -10.78 8.12
C VAL A 3 3.81 -9.64 8.88
N PHE A 4 3.50 -8.54 8.18
CA PHE A 4 2.87 -7.38 8.75
C PHE A 4 1.46 -7.22 8.20
N ALA A 5 0.53 -6.87 9.08
CA ALA A 5 -0.85 -6.59 8.69
C ALA A 5 -1.42 -5.51 9.62
N ASN A 6 -2.04 -4.53 9.05
CA ASN A 6 -2.68 -3.47 9.84
C ASN A 6 -4.21 -3.63 9.84
N ALA A 7 -4.84 -3.23 10.93
CA ALA A 7 -6.26 -2.96 10.95
C ALA A 7 -6.49 -1.56 10.38
N GLU A 8 -7.56 -1.39 9.60
CA GLU A 8 -7.78 -0.11 8.93
C GLU A 8 -8.40 0.95 9.84
N PHE A 9 -9.37 0.56 10.67
CA PHE A 9 -10.18 1.55 11.38
C PHE A 9 -9.80 1.71 12.85
N VAL A 10 -9.87 2.96 13.32
CA VAL A 10 -9.90 3.26 14.76
C VAL A 10 -11.21 2.73 15.32
N ILE A 11 -11.11 1.81 16.27
CA ILE A 11 -12.27 1.24 16.97
C ILE A 11 -12.04 1.25 18.48
N PRO A 12 -13.11 1.27 19.30
CA PRO A 12 -12.98 1.15 20.75
C PRO A 12 -12.51 -0.25 21.15
N HIS A 13 -11.70 -0.33 22.21
CA HIS A 13 -11.23 -1.57 22.77
C HIS A 13 -11.55 -1.67 24.28
N PRO A 14 -12.02 -2.83 24.76
CA PRO A 14 -12.33 -4.03 23.98
C PRO A 14 -13.51 -3.80 23.04
N ASN A 15 -13.47 -4.42 21.86
CA ASN A 15 -14.58 -4.39 20.92
C ASN A 15 -15.67 -5.38 21.36
N ASP A 16 -16.43 -4.98 22.37
CA ASP A 16 -17.45 -5.81 23.03
C ASP A 16 -18.88 -5.51 22.54
N GLY A 17 -19.02 -4.66 21.53
CA GLY A 17 -20.31 -4.21 20.98
C GLY A 17 -21.10 -3.28 21.91
N LYS A 18 -20.51 -2.81 22.99
CA LYS A 18 -21.18 -1.94 24.00
C LYS A 18 -20.53 -0.56 24.09
N THR A 19 -19.24 -0.48 23.82
CA THR A 19 -18.47 0.78 23.86
C THR A 19 -18.43 1.39 22.49
N PHE A 20 -18.99 2.60 22.36
CA PHE A 20 -19.08 3.34 21.09
C PHE A 20 -18.39 4.72 21.14
N ASP A 21 -17.65 5.01 22.18
CA ASP A 21 -16.87 6.25 22.25
C ASP A 21 -15.57 6.10 21.48
N LEU A 22 -15.60 6.46 20.18
CA LEU A 22 -14.47 6.37 19.26
C LEU A 22 -13.39 7.43 19.51
N GLN A 23 -13.62 8.38 20.41
CA GLN A 23 -12.69 9.48 20.68
C GLN A 23 -11.99 9.38 22.01
N ASP A 24 -12.29 8.37 22.80
CA ASP A 24 -11.61 8.18 24.07
C ASP A 24 -10.22 7.55 23.86
N GLU A 25 -9.43 7.51 24.92
CA GLU A 25 -8.07 6.94 24.90
C GLU A 25 -8.03 5.43 24.63
N ASN A 26 -9.17 4.75 24.69
CA ASN A 26 -9.31 3.33 24.37
C ASN A 26 -9.63 3.07 22.89
N SER A 27 -9.78 4.11 22.09
CA SER A 27 -10.02 4.00 20.64
C SER A 27 -8.73 4.18 19.85
N TYR A 28 -8.33 3.15 19.11
CA TYR A 28 -7.07 3.11 18.35
C TYR A 28 -7.10 2.06 17.25
N THR A 29 -6.10 2.12 16.38
CA THR A 29 -5.85 1.11 15.33
C THR A 29 -4.69 0.22 15.74
N MET A 30 -4.65 -1.00 15.22
CA MET A 30 -3.61 -1.98 15.50
C MET A 30 -2.74 -2.27 14.29
N TYR A 31 -1.44 -2.26 14.50
CA TYR A 31 -0.44 -2.80 13.59
C TYR A 31 -0.02 -4.17 14.11
N ASN A 32 -0.19 -5.20 13.28
CA ASN A 32 0.00 -6.60 13.68
C ASN A 32 1.34 -7.11 13.15
N VAL A 33 2.11 -7.73 14.03
CA VAL A 33 3.38 -8.39 13.70
C VAL A 33 3.20 -9.88 13.90
N ILE A 34 3.22 -10.62 12.81
CA ILE A 34 2.92 -12.05 12.75
C ILE A 34 4.21 -12.80 12.47
N ASP A 35 4.51 -13.83 13.23
CA ASP A 35 5.64 -14.71 12.94
C ASP A 35 5.40 -15.49 11.65
N ALA A 36 6.31 -15.36 10.68
CA ALA A 36 6.13 -15.90 9.33
C ALA A 36 6.25 -17.43 9.25
N GLU A 37 6.80 -18.08 10.27
CA GLU A 37 6.96 -19.53 10.31
C GLU A 37 5.74 -20.20 10.96
N SER A 38 5.35 -19.74 12.15
CA SER A 38 4.20 -20.27 12.88
C SER A 38 2.86 -19.70 12.42
N MET A 39 2.85 -18.53 11.78
CA MET A 39 1.66 -17.73 11.46
C MET A 39 0.88 -17.31 12.70
N GLU A 40 1.53 -17.23 13.85
CA GLU A 40 0.94 -16.75 15.09
C GLU A 40 1.29 -15.27 15.32
N MET A 41 0.43 -14.57 16.05
CA MET A 41 0.66 -13.19 16.44
C MET A 41 1.86 -13.09 17.39
N ALA A 42 2.93 -12.46 16.94
CA ALA A 42 4.12 -12.24 17.77
C ALA A 42 3.90 -11.08 18.76
N PHE A 43 3.39 -9.97 18.28
CA PHE A 43 2.99 -8.81 19.08
C PHE A 43 2.17 -7.83 18.23
N GLN A 44 1.56 -6.86 18.88
CA GLN A 44 0.81 -5.79 18.22
C GLN A 44 1.31 -4.42 18.67
N ILE A 45 1.11 -3.40 17.84
CA ILE A 45 1.41 -2.00 18.17
C ILE A 45 0.14 -1.19 17.93
N ILE A 46 -0.37 -0.53 18.96
CA ILE A 46 -1.49 0.39 18.82
C ILE A 46 -1.01 1.76 18.39
N VAL A 47 -1.73 2.39 17.47
CA VAL A 47 -1.37 3.68 16.89
C VAL A 47 -2.59 4.60 16.75
N ASP A 48 -2.32 5.87 16.57
CA ASP A 48 -3.32 6.89 16.28
C ASP A 48 -3.67 6.93 14.80
N GLY A 49 -4.95 7.16 14.46
CA GLY A 49 -5.45 7.27 13.09
C GLY A 49 -5.79 5.92 12.46
N ASN A 50 -6.21 5.96 11.21
CA ASN A 50 -6.62 4.78 10.43
C ASN A 50 -5.45 4.33 9.55
N LEU A 51 -4.94 3.12 9.75
CA LEU A 51 -3.89 2.55 8.90
C LEU A 51 -4.52 2.04 7.59
N ASP A 52 -3.80 2.22 6.48
CA ASP A 52 -4.24 1.74 5.17
C ASP A 52 -3.25 0.69 4.63
N ASN A 53 -2.23 1.05 3.90
CA ASN A 53 -1.25 0.12 3.35
C ASN A 53 0.04 0.12 4.14
N THR A 54 0.72 -1.02 4.15
CA THR A 54 2.01 -1.19 4.84
C THR A 54 3.03 -1.87 3.96
N ASP A 55 4.29 -1.51 4.15
CA ASP A 55 5.43 -2.17 3.55
C ASP A 55 6.64 -2.14 4.49
N MET A 56 7.71 -2.86 4.15
CA MET A 56 8.91 -2.99 4.98
C MET A 56 10.18 -2.72 4.19
N ASP A 57 11.23 -2.27 4.88
CA ASP A 57 12.54 -2.19 4.28
C ASP A 57 13.18 -3.58 4.13
N TYR A 58 14.14 -3.72 3.22
CA TYR A 58 14.79 -5.01 2.95
C TYR A 58 15.65 -5.53 4.10
N THR A 59 15.96 -4.71 5.12
CA THR A 59 16.68 -5.16 6.31
C THR A 59 15.75 -5.77 7.35
N GLY A 60 14.44 -5.53 7.24
CA GLY A 60 13.42 -5.94 8.20
C GLY A 60 13.47 -5.15 9.52
N ARG A 61 14.18 -4.01 9.53
CA ARG A 61 14.25 -3.14 10.70
C ARG A 61 13.08 -2.17 10.76
N PHE A 62 12.80 -1.50 9.64
CA PHE A 62 11.74 -0.52 9.56
C PHE A 62 10.58 -1.01 8.73
N THR A 63 9.37 -0.76 9.21
CA THR A 63 8.16 -0.87 8.43
C THR A 63 7.47 0.49 8.42
N ALA A 64 6.68 0.74 7.40
CA ALA A 64 5.92 1.96 7.28
C ALA A 64 4.47 1.63 6.93
N ALA A 65 3.52 2.41 7.42
CA ALA A 65 2.13 2.31 7.03
C ALA A 65 1.57 3.70 6.78
N THR A 66 0.84 3.86 5.69
CA THR A 66 0.03 5.06 5.46
C THR A 66 -1.07 5.13 6.49
N CYS A 67 -1.34 6.32 6.98
CA CYS A 67 -2.26 6.54 8.08
C CYS A 67 -3.08 7.81 7.82
N TYR A 68 -4.32 7.63 7.47
CA TYR A 68 -5.29 8.71 7.31
C TYR A 68 -6.11 8.94 8.59
N ASN A 69 -7.02 9.91 8.57
CA ASN A 69 -7.83 10.28 9.72
C ASN A 69 -6.98 10.64 10.96
N SER A 70 -5.99 11.50 10.75
CA SER A 70 -5.15 12.02 11.85
C SER A 70 -5.97 12.77 12.90
N GLU A 71 -7.19 13.16 12.57
CA GLU A 71 -8.17 13.75 13.50
C GLU A 71 -8.78 12.74 14.47
N LYS A 72 -8.68 11.42 14.20
CA LYS A 72 -9.38 10.33 14.93
C LYS A 72 -10.90 10.53 14.96
N ALA A 73 -11.43 11.05 13.88
CA ALA A 73 -12.87 11.30 13.75
C ALA A 73 -13.59 10.02 13.29
N TYR A 74 -14.85 9.93 13.62
CA TYR A 74 -15.75 8.84 13.22
C TYR A 74 -16.76 9.26 12.14
N ASP A 75 -16.71 10.49 11.70
CA ASP A 75 -17.52 11.01 10.59
C ASP A 75 -16.63 11.59 9.50
N LEU A 76 -17.14 11.58 8.26
CA LEU A 76 -16.37 12.01 7.09
C LEU A 76 -15.95 13.49 7.18
N GLY A 77 -16.79 14.36 7.71
CA GLY A 77 -16.47 15.79 7.86
C GLY A 77 -15.32 15.99 8.85
N GLY A 78 -15.32 15.24 9.95
CA GLY A 78 -14.23 15.22 10.92
C GLY A 78 -12.91 14.73 10.32
N MET A 79 -12.95 13.62 9.56
CA MET A 79 -11.76 13.02 8.90
C MET A 79 -11.13 13.92 7.83
N MET A 80 -11.78 15.02 7.47
CA MET A 80 -11.35 15.90 6.39
C MET A 80 -10.85 17.26 6.86
N ARG A 81 -10.65 17.47 8.16
CA ARG A 81 -10.26 18.79 8.72
C ARG A 81 -8.79 19.12 8.54
N ASN A 82 -7.90 18.18 8.78
CA ASN A 82 -6.47 18.43 8.70
C ASN A 82 -6.00 18.46 7.25
N GLU A 83 -5.02 19.29 6.94
CA GLU A 83 -4.39 19.35 5.62
C GLU A 83 -3.39 18.20 5.38
N ARG A 84 -2.90 17.62 6.47
CA ARG A 84 -1.93 16.53 6.44
C ARG A 84 -2.37 15.40 7.34
N ASP A 85 -2.14 14.20 6.84
CA ASP A 85 -2.17 12.96 7.58
C ASP A 85 -0.75 12.43 7.76
N TRP A 86 -0.56 11.14 8.03
CA TRP A 86 0.73 10.60 8.40
C TRP A 86 1.13 9.38 7.57
N VAL A 87 2.43 9.13 7.54
CA VAL A 87 3.01 7.80 7.47
C VAL A 87 3.52 7.46 8.86
N VAL A 88 3.08 6.35 9.42
CA VAL A 88 3.63 5.83 10.67
C VAL A 88 4.76 4.88 10.32
N VAL A 89 5.96 5.19 10.81
CA VAL A 89 7.13 4.31 10.67
C VAL A 89 7.38 3.59 11.99
N PHE A 90 7.62 2.29 11.92
CA PHE A 90 7.89 1.42 13.07
C PHE A 90 9.35 0.94 13.04
N ASP A 91 10.08 1.08 14.15
CA ASP A 91 11.35 0.39 14.39
C ASP A 91 11.05 -0.97 15.04
N ILE A 92 10.99 -2.02 14.23
CA ILE A 92 10.64 -3.37 14.66
C ILE A 92 11.67 -3.94 15.63
N HIS A 93 12.95 -3.59 15.47
CA HIS A 93 13.98 -4.01 16.42
C HIS A 93 13.80 -3.38 17.81
N ALA A 94 13.39 -2.10 17.85
CA ALA A 94 13.07 -1.43 19.13
C ALA A 94 11.82 -2.03 19.75
N ALA A 95 10.78 -2.32 18.95
CA ALA A 95 9.56 -2.97 19.40
C ALA A 95 9.85 -4.37 19.97
N GLU A 96 10.62 -5.21 19.27
CA GLU A 96 11.05 -6.53 19.78
C GLU A 96 11.79 -6.43 21.12
N LYS A 97 12.66 -5.44 21.23
CA LYS A 97 13.41 -5.19 22.47
C LYS A 97 12.47 -4.82 23.62
N ALA A 98 11.46 -4.00 23.36
CA ALA A 98 10.44 -3.64 24.36
C ALA A 98 9.63 -4.88 24.81
N VAL A 99 9.20 -5.71 23.87
CA VAL A 99 8.49 -6.97 24.18
C VAL A 99 9.37 -7.91 25.04
N LYS A 100 10.61 -8.13 24.64
CA LYS A 100 11.57 -8.97 25.41
C LYS A 100 11.85 -8.44 26.81
N ALA A 101 11.77 -7.12 27.01
CA ALA A 101 11.94 -6.48 28.31
C ALA A 101 10.65 -6.46 29.15
N GLY A 102 9.55 -7.05 28.66
CA GLY A 102 8.25 -7.06 29.36
C GLY A 102 7.55 -5.69 29.38
N LYS A 103 7.96 -4.75 28.51
CA LYS A 103 7.35 -3.42 28.40
C LYS A 103 6.16 -3.44 27.44
N PHE A 104 5.11 -4.15 27.81
CA PHE A 104 3.89 -4.26 27.01
C PHE A 104 2.66 -4.38 27.91
N ILE A 105 1.50 -4.19 27.34
CA ILE A 105 0.19 -4.52 27.94
C ILE A 105 -0.42 -5.72 27.24
N THR A 106 -1.49 -6.26 27.79
CA THR A 106 -2.37 -7.24 27.13
C THR A 106 -3.78 -6.68 27.08
N LEU A 107 -4.56 -7.07 26.07
CA LEU A 107 -5.93 -6.62 25.88
C LEU A 107 -6.91 -7.76 26.17
N GLY A 108 -7.84 -7.52 27.09
CA GLY A 108 -8.81 -8.53 27.53
C GLY A 108 -8.12 -9.81 27.99
N ASP A 109 -8.59 -10.95 27.52
CA ASP A 109 -8.04 -12.28 27.84
C ASP A 109 -6.88 -12.71 26.91
N SER A 110 -6.48 -11.85 25.97
CA SER A 110 -5.38 -12.13 25.06
C SER A 110 -4.04 -12.16 25.79
N LYS A 111 -3.17 -13.09 25.37
CA LYS A 111 -1.78 -13.15 25.85
C LYS A 111 -0.80 -12.47 24.91
N VAL A 112 -1.30 -11.94 23.79
CA VAL A 112 -0.47 -11.25 22.79
C VAL A 112 0.08 -9.97 23.39
N PRO A 113 1.39 -9.75 23.36
CA PRO A 113 1.99 -8.48 23.79
C PRO A 113 1.49 -7.32 22.92
N VAL A 114 1.08 -6.22 23.55
CA VAL A 114 0.63 -5.00 22.87
C VAL A 114 1.47 -3.83 23.31
N LEU A 115 2.09 -3.14 22.36
CA LEU A 115 2.91 -1.96 22.57
C LEU A 115 2.09 -0.70 22.28
N ASP A 116 2.23 0.32 23.13
CA ASP A 116 1.59 1.62 22.91
C ASP A 116 2.49 2.51 22.04
N GLY A 117 2.21 2.55 20.73
CA GLY A 117 2.89 3.36 19.74
C GLY A 117 2.22 4.70 19.46
N ARG A 118 1.16 5.06 20.19
CA ARG A 118 0.44 6.34 20.00
C ARG A 118 1.29 7.52 20.45
N LYS A 119 0.99 8.68 19.89
CA LYS A 119 1.59 9.94 20.33
C LYS A 119 1.07 10.32 21.73
N LYS A 120 1.98 10.80 22.57
CA LYS A 120 1.63 11.41 23.87
C LYS A 120 1.92 12.91 23.81
N GLY A 121 0.93 13.68 23.35
CA GLY A 121 1.13 15.07 22.97
C GLY A 121 2.05 15.16 21.75
N ASP A 122 3.17 15.86 21.88
CA ASP A 122 4.18 15.99 20.81
C ASP A 122 5.26 14.89 20.86
N GLN A 123 5.13 13.90 21.75
CA GLN A 123 6.11 12.84 21.91
C GLN A 123 5.68 11.56 21.22
N ASP A 124 6.54 11.05 20.34
CA ASP A 124 6.44 9.73 19.78
C ASP A 124 6.97 8.66 20.76
N SER A 125 6.58 7.40 20.55
CA SER A 125 7.10 6.26 21.33
C SER A 125 8.55 5.92 20.98
N GLU A 126 9.17 4.96 21.71
CA GLU A 126 10.51 4.47 21.37
C GLU A 126 10.58 3.78 20.00
N PHE A 127 9.45 3.29 19.48
CA PHE A 127 9.37 2.43 18.29
C PHE A 127 8.42 2.92 17.20
N THR A 128 7.83 4.12 17.32
CA THR A 128 7.02 4.74 16.26
C THR A 128 7.50 6.16 15.95
N ARG A 129 7.32 6.57 14.70
CA ARG A 129 7.45 7.96 14.25
C ARG A 129 6.32 8.27 13.27
N TYR A 130 5.73 9.46 13.43
CA TYR A 130 4.63 9.95 12.59
C TYR A 130 5.19 11.03 11.66
N ILE A 131 5.28 10.72 10.38
CA ILE A 131 5.82 11.62 9.35
C ILE A 131 4.64 12.27 8.63
N PRO A 132 4.44 13.60 8.77
CA PRO A 132 3.35 14.28 8.07
C PRO A 132 3.51 14.20 6.54
N VAL A 133 2.47 13.76 5.86
CA VAL A 133 2.38 13.69 4.39
C VAL A 133 1.09 14.35 3.92
N PRO A 134 0.93 14.63 2.62
CA PRO A 134 -0.33 15.12 2.09
C PRO A 134 -1.51 14.23 2.47
N LYS A 135 -2.67 14.87 2.54
CA LYS A 135 -3.90 14.30 3.08
C LYS A 135 -4.34 12.99 2.42
N ASN A 136 -4.88 12.10 3.27
CA ASN A 136 -5.48 10.83 2.90
C ASN A 136 -4.54 9.90 2.14
N PRO A 137 -3.31 9.64 2.66
CA PRO A 137 -2.37 8.75 2.01
C PRO A 137 -2.94 7.34 1.94
N HIS A 138 -2.68 6.62 0.84
CA HIS A 138 -3.23 5.31 0.56
C HIS A 138 -2.12 4.25 0.42
N GLY A 139 -1.56 4.03 -0.78
CA GLY A 139 -0.51 3.04 -0.98
C GLY A 139 0.78 3.39 -0.23
N CYS A 140 1.44 2.37 0.31
CA CYS A 140 2.77 2.45 0.89
C CYS A 140 3.63 1.36 0.25
N ASN A 141 4.67 1.75 -0.47
CA ASN A 141 5.49 0.82 -1.25
C ASN A 141 6.99 1.12 -1.05
N THR A 142 7.79 0.10 -0.85
CA THR A 142 9.24 0.21 -0.76
C THR A 142 9.85 0.20 -2.14
N SER A 143 10.69 1.19 -2.47
CA SER A 143 11.38 1.21 -3.75
C SER A 143 12.29 0.00 -3.91
N SER A 144 12.40 -0.54 -5.14
CA SER A 144 13.18 -1.74 -5.42
C SER A 144 14.68 -1.61 -5.10
N ASP A 145 15.20 -0.37 -5.05
CA ASP A 145 16.57 -0.08 -4.59
C ASP A 145 16.70 0.04 -3.06
N GLY A 146 15.59 -0.12 -2.32
CA GLY A 146 15.54 -0.08 -0.86
C GLY A 146 15.77 1.30 -0.24
N LYS A 147 15.71 2.39 -1.03
CA LYS A 147 16.03 3.72 -0.53
C LYS A 147 14.85 4.47 0.05
N TYR A 148 13.63 4.21 -0.44
CA TYR A 148 12.46 5.01 -0.12
C TYR A 148 11.26 4.15 0.25
N PHE A 149 10.49 4.62 1.24
CA PHE A 149 9.07 4.34 1.32
C PHE A 149 8.32 5.38 0.49
N ILE A 150 7.45 4.95 -0.41
CA ILE A 150 6.62 5.80 -1.24
C ILE A 150 5.20 5.78 -0.69
N ALA A 151 4.73 6.92 -0.20
CA ALA A 151 3.36 7.10 0.26
C ALA A 151 2.55 7.87 -0.77
N ASN A 152 1.45 7.29 -1.23
CA ASN A 152 0.62 7.83 -2.30
C ASN A 152 -0.52 8.67 -1.73
N GLY A 153 -0.63 9.90 -2.19
CA GLY A 153 -1.50 10.91 -1.60
C GLY A 153 -2.91 10.97 -2.20
N LYS A 154 -3.65 9.87 -2.25
CA LYS A 154 -5.01 9.68 -2.82
C LYS A 154 -5.83 10.94 -3.12
N LEU A 155 -5.97 11.86 -2.17
CA LEU A 155 -6.66 13.15 -2.33
C LEU A 155 -5.71 14.33 -2.60
N SER A 156 -4.42 14.07 -2.73
CA SER A 156 -3.39 15.00 -3.18
C SER A 156 -2.78 14.50 -4.48
N PRO A 157 -2.41 15.37 -5.44
CA PRO A 157 -1.78 14.93 -6.69
C PRO A 157 -0.35 14.44 -6.51
N THR A 158 0.18 14.44 -5.28
CA THR A 158 1.58 14.12 -4.97
C THR A 158 1.74 12.73 -4.37
N VAL A 159 2.95 12.20 -4.49
CA VAL A 159 3.44 11.10 -3.67
C VAL A 159 4.57 11.60 -2.77
N SER A 160 4.71 11.05 -1.57
CA SER A 160 5.80 11.40 -0.65
C SER A 160 6.88 10.31 -0.67
N MET A 161 8.12 10.67 -0.93
CA MET A 161 9.29 9.79 -0.92
C MET A 161 10.02 9.93 0.41
N ILE A 162 9.90 8.96 1.30
CA ILE A 162 10.54 8.96 2.63
C ILE A 162 11.87 8.21 2.53
N GLU A 163 12.97 8.88 2.83
CA GLU A 163 14.32 8.32 2.76
C GLU A 163 14.61 7.39 3.96
N ILE A 164 14.68 6.08 3.70
CA ILE A 164 14.86 5.05 4.73
C ILE A 164 16.18 5.23 5.48
N ALA A 165 17.24 5.68 4.80
CA ALA A 165 18.54 5.92 5.42
C ALA A 165 18.54 7.01 6.50
N LYS A 166 17.55 7.88 6.53
CA LYS A 166 17.39 8.93 7.55
C LYS A 166 16.60 8.48 8.78
N LEU A 167 15.89 7.35 8.70
CA LEU A 167 15.07 6.88 9.81
C LEU A 167 15.86 6.61 11.09
N PRO A 168 17.07 6.01 11.06
CA PRO A 168 17.88 5.87 12.28
C PRO A 168 18.13 7.19 13.00
N ASP A 169 18.40 8.26 12.26
CA ASP A 169 18.65 9.59 12.83
C ASP A 169 17.36 10.25 13.36
N LEU A 170 16.23 10.00 12.70
CA LEU A 170 14.91 10.40 13.20
C LEU A 170 14.58 9.71 14.53
N PHE A 171 14.76 8.38 14.61
CA PHE A 171 14.54 7.64 15.86
C PHE A 171 15.51 8.01 16.98
N ALA A 172 16.73 8.38 16.63
CA ALA A 172 17.73 8.88 17.58
C ALA A 172 17.50 10.34 18.04
N GLY A 173 16.48 11.03 17.50
CA GLY A 173 16.16 12.43 17.83
C GLY A 173 17.17 13.45 17.27
N LYS A 174 18.00 13.05 16.30
CA LYS A 174 18.93 13.95 15.61
C LYS A 174 18.21 14.83 14.58
N LEU A 175 17.19 14.29 13.92
CA LEU A 175 16.26 15.07 13.08
C LEU A 175 15.13 15.59 13.98
N LYS A 176 14.91 16.90 13.92
CA LYS A 176 13.89 17.58 14.75
C LYS A 176 12.52 17.56 14.09
N ASP A 177 12.49 17.76 12.77
CA ASP A 177 11.28 17.67 11.99
C ASP A 177 11.25 16.32 11.29
N PRO A 178 10.20 15.48 11.52
CA PRO A 178 10.04 14.22 10.80
C PRO A 178 10.03 14.40 9.28
N ARG A 179 9.61 15.56 8.80
CA ARG A 179 9.62 15.90 7.36
C ARG A 179 11.03 16.04 6.76
N ASP A 180 12.07 16.18 7.58
CA ASP A 180 13.46 16.15 7.10
C ASP A 180 13.83 14.80 6.45
N THR A 181 13.01 13.75 6.67
CA THR A 181 13.13 12.46 6.00
C THR A 181 12.58 12.47 4.56
N ILE A 182 11.78 13.45 4.19
CA ILE A 182 11.21 13.55 2.84
C ILE A 182 12.30 13.92 1.83
N ALA A 183 12.53 13.04 0.87
CA ALA A 183 13.47 13.26 -0.23
C ALA A 183 12.85 14.05 -1.38
N ALA A 184 11.56 13.82 -1.66
CA ALA A 184 10.78 14.54 -2.66
C ALA A 184 9.27 14.32 -2.47
N GLU A 185 8.49 15.25 -3.02
CA GLU A 185 7.02 15.14 -3.14
C GLU A 185 6.61 15.50 -4.58
N PRO A 186 6.90 14.65 -5.60
CA PRO A 186 6.53 14.93 -6.97
C PRO A 186 5.02 14.92 -7.17
N GLU A 187 4.54 15.91 -7.91
CA GLU A 187 3.16 15.97 -8.39
C GLU A 187 3.02 15.12 -9.66
N LEU A 188 2.15 14.11 -9.65
CA LEU A 188 2.01 13.14 -10.73
C LEU A 188 0.69 13.30 -11.50
N GLY A 189 -0.38 13.69 -10.82
CA GLY A 189 -1.74 13.78 -11.32
C GLY A 189 -2.75 13.37 -10.25
N LEU A 190 -4.03 13.32 -10.58
CA LEU A 190 -5.09 13.17 -9.60
C LEU A 190 -5.34 11.72 -9.18
N GLY A 191 -5.34 11.50 -7.89
CA GLY A 191 -5.65 10.22 -7.28
C GLY A 191 -4.52 9.19 -7.32
N PRO A 192 -3.26 9.52 -6.95
CA PRO A 192 -2.21 8.51 -6.87
C PRO A 192 -2.56 7.50 -5.76
N LEU A 193 -2.74 6.21 -6.13
CA LEU A 193 -3.12 5.18 -5.18
C LEU A 193 -1.96 4.25 -4.82
N HIS A 194 -1.35 3.59 -5.80
CA HIS A 194 -0.28 2.63 -5.59
C HIS A 194 0.87 2.86 -6.54
N THR A 195 2.09 2.52 -6.09
CA THR A 195 3.31 2.67 -6.86
C THR A 195 4.08 1.36 -6.92
N THR A 196 4.60 1.03 -8.08
CA THR A 196 5.48 -0.13 -8.34
C THR A 196 6.73 0.30 -9.10
N PHE A 197 7.72 -0.58 -9.26
CA PHE A 197 9.06 -0.21 -9.70
C PHE A 197 9.61 -1.17 -10.76
N ASP A 198 10.50 -0.66 -11.63
CA ASP A 198 11.14 -1.45 -12.69
C ASP A 198 12.59 -1.89 -12.38
N GLY A 199 13.11 -1.55 -11.22
CA GLY A 199 14.52 -1.82 -10.88
C GLY A 199 15.54 -0.95 -11.61
N ARG A 200 15.12 -0.07 -12.53
CA ARG A 200 15.97 0.83 -13.33
C ARG A 200 15.86 2.30 -12.90
N GLY A 201 15.27 2.53 -11.73
CA GLY A 201 15.08 3.86 -11.17
C GLY A 201 13.77 4.54 -11.56
N ASN A 202 12.91 3.89 -12.34
CA ASN A 202 11.58 4.40 -12.61
C ASN A 202 10.56 3.76 -11.67
N ALA A 203 9.57 4.56 -11.34
CA ALA A 203 8.37 4.18 -10.62
C ALA A 203 7.14 4.37 -11.51
N TYR A 204 6.13 3.57 -11.25
CA TYR A 204 4.87 3.57 -11.97
C TYR A 204 3.74 3.71 -10.95
N THR A 205 2.92 4.73 -11.10
CA THR A 205 1.86 5.06 -10.14
C THR A 205 0.51 5.07 -10.84
N THR A 206 -0.49 4.42 -10.26
CA THR A 206 -1.88 4.53 -10.72
C THR A 206 -2.46 5.86 -10.29
N LEU A 207 -3.13 6.53 -11.23
CA LEU A 207 -3.89 7.76 -11.01
C LEU A 207 -5.39 7.42 -11.06
N PHE A 208 -5.98 7.15 -9.93
CA PHE A 208 -7.34 6.65 -9.80
C PHE A 208 -8.39 7.60 -10.41
N ILE A 209 -8.22 8.91 -10.25
CA ILE A 209 -9.14 9.92 -10.79
C ILE A 209 -8.87 10.17 -12.27
N ASP A 210 -7.59 10.32 -12.64
CA ASP A 210 -7.20 10.58 -14.05
C ASP A 210 -7.35 9.34 -14.94
N SER A 211 -7.53 8.15 -14.36
CA SER A 211 -7.60 6.86 -15.09
C SER A 211 -6.36 6.61 -15.95
N GLN A 212 -5.20 6.79 -15.36
CA GLN A 212 -3.90 6.65 -16.01
C GLN A 212 -2.92 5.86 -15.15
N VAL A 213 -1.89 5.31 -15.81
CA VAL A 213 -0.63 4.92 -15.17
C VAL A 213 0.42 5.94 -15.57
N VAL A 214 1.12 6.50 -14.60
CA VAL A 214 2.23 7.44 -14.83
C VAL A 214 3.57 6.77 -14.56
N LYS A 215 4.47 6.80 -15.54
CA LYS A 215 5.89 6.45 -15.40
C LYS A 215 6.68 7.70 -15.04
N TRP A 216 7.46 7.62 -13.96
CA TRP A 216 8.27 8.73 -13.51
C TRP A 216 9.62 8.23 -12.95
N ASN A 217 10.65 9.10 -13.01
CA ASN A 217 11.99 8.74 -12.52
C ASN A 217 12.23 9.32 -11.12
N MET A 218 12.58 8.46 -10.17
CA MET A 218 12.74 8.83 -8.76
C MET A 218 13.91 9.80 -8.53
N ALA A 219 15.05 9.59 -9.19
CA ALA A 219 16.21 10.46 -9.03
C ALA A 219 15.94 11.86 -9.59
N ASP A 220 15.26 11.94 -10.73
CA ASP A 220 14.86 13.22 -11.32
C ASP A 220 13.83 13.95 -10.46
N ALA A 221 12.90 13.21 -9.82
CA ALA A 221 11.97 13.81 -8.86
C ALA A 221 12.69 14.44 -7.67
N VAL A 222 13.71 13.77 -7.12
CA VAL A 222 14.56 14.33 -6.05
C VAL A 222 15.32 15.58 -6.53
N ARG A 223 15.85 15.57 -7.75
CA ARG A 223 16.53 16.75 -8.34
C ARG A 223 15.57 17.93 -8.53
N ALA A 224 14.38 17.64 -9.07
CA ALA A 224 13.34 18.66 -9.24
C ALA A 224 12.91 19.27 -7.90
N TYR A 225 12.74 18.46 -6.87
CA TYR A 225 12.39 18.90 -5.53
C TYR A 225 13.44 19.81 -4.89
N LYS A 226 14.72 19.63 -5.28
CA LYS A 226 15.85 20.51 -4.90
C LYS A 226 15.97 21.77 -5.78
N GLY A 227 15.01 22.00 -6.68
CA GLY A 227 14.95 23.20 -7.52
C GLY A 227 15.62 23.09 -8.90
N GLU A 228 16.07 21.89 -9.30
CA GLU A 228 16.60 21.69 -10.64
C GLU A 228 15.46 21.65 -11.67
N LYS A 229 15.73 22.21 -12.86
CA LYS A 229 14.78 22.14 -13.99
C LYS A 229 14.95 20.80 -14.72
N VAL A 230 14.31 19.77 -14.24
CA VAL A 230 14.34 18.43 -14.83
C VAL A 230 12.93 17.86 -14.91
N ASN A 231 12.61 17.16 -16.00
CA ASN A 231 11.34 16.47 -16.14
C ASN A 231 11.44 15.07 -15.55
N TYR A 232 10.75 14.83 -14.46
CA TYR A 232 10.69 13.53 -13.82
C TYR A 232 9.56 12.63 -14.36
N ILE A 233 8.48 13.18 -14.91
CA ILE A 233 7.44 12.40 -15.60
C ILE A 233 7.95 11.97 -16.96
N LYS A 234 7.97 10.66 -17.22
CA LYS A 234 8.47 10.10 -18.48
C LYS A 234 7.35 9.76 -19.45
N GLN A 235 6.23 9.23 -18.96
CA GLN A 235 5.07 8.89 -19.78
C GLN A 235 3.82 8.82 -18.91
N LYS A 236 2.66 9.11 -19.51
CA LYS A 236 1.33 8.77 -19.00
C LYS A 236 0.64 7.87 -20.00
N LEU A 237 0.07 6.76 -19.51
CA LEU A 237 -0.67 5.80 -20.31
C LEU A 237 -2.11 5.76 -19.81
N ASP A 238 -3.06 6.00 -20.69
CA ASP A 238 -4.47 5.85 -20.39
C ASP A 238 -4.80 4.37 -20.17
N VAL A 239 -5.50 4.08 -19.09
CA VAL A 239 -6.03 2.76 -18.74
C VAL A 239 -7.53 2.83 -18.55
N HIS A 240 -8.17 1.73 -18.17
CA HIS A 240 -9.58 1.76 -17.82
C HIS A 240 -9.85 2.59 -16.56
N TYR A 241 -11.13 2.75 -16.18
CA TYR A 241 -11.51 3.65 -15.10
C TYR A 241 -11.02 3.17 -13.75
N GLN A 242 -10.59 4.15 -12.96
CA GLN A 242 -10.27 3.98 -11.57
C GLN A 242 -9.24 2.86 -11.30
N PRO A 243 -8.03 2.94 -11.90
CA PRO A 243 -6.97 1.99 -11.59
C PRO A 243 -6.64 2.07 -10.10
N GLY A 244 -6.72 0.93 -9.43
CA GLY A 244 -6.36 0.75 -8.03
C GLY A 244 -4.95 0.23 -7.88
N HIS A 245 -4.82 -1.01 -7.41
CA HIS A 245 -3.52 -1.67 -7.27
C HIS A 245 -2.81 -1.84 -8.61
N ILE A 246 -1.49 -1.85 -8.52
CA ILE A 246 -0.57 -1.98 -9.65
C ILE A 246 0.63 -2.81 -9.18
N HIS A 247 1.09 -3.73 -10.01
CA HIS A 247 2.22 -4.57 -9.65
C HIS A 247 3.12 -4.83 -10.85
N ALA A 248 4.40 -4.51 -10.72
CA ALA A 248 5.40 -4.89 -11.72
C ALA A 248 6.06 -6.21 -11.32
N SER A 249 6.60 -6.92 -12.32
CA SER A 249 7.25 -8.19 -12.07
C SER A 249 8.46 -8.04 -11.14
N LEU A 250 8.46 -8.82 -10.05
CA LEU A 250 9.47 -8.84 -8.98
C LEU A 250 9.71 -7.49 -8.29
N CYS A 251 8.77 -6.55 -8.36
CA CYS A 251 8.94 -5.19 -7.83
C CYS A 251 9.12 -5.13 -6.31
N GLU A 252 8.60 -6.10 -5.58
CA GLU A 252 8.72 -6.22 -4.12
C GLU A 252 10.03 -6.89 -3.68
N THR A 253 10.99 -6.98 -4.58
CA THR A 253 12.31 -7.51 -4.33
C THR A 253 13.38 -6.57 -4.89
N SER A 254 14.62 -6.75 -4.44
CA SER A 254 15.77 -6.06 -5.05
C SER A 254 16.08 -6.53 -6.48
N GLU A 255 15.33 -7.51 -6.99
CA GLU A 255 15.50 -8.13 -8.29
C GLU A 255 14.41 -7.77 -9.30
N ALA A 256 13.72 -6.62 -9.09
CA ALA A 256 12.75 -6.11 -10.05
C ALA A 256 13.32 -6.14 -11.47
N ASP A 257 12.64 -6.86 -12.38
CA ASP A 257 13.20 -7.16 -13.72
C ASP A 257 12.74 -6.16 -14.80
N GLY A 258 11.76 -5.31 -14.48
CA GLY A 258 11.27 -4.28 -15.38
C GLY A 258 10.68 -4.79 -16.68
N GLN A 259 10.05 -5.98 -16.69
CA GLN A 259 9.47 -6.57 -17.89
C GLN A 259 7.98 -6.28 -18.02
N TRP A 260 7.22 -6.55 -16.97
CA TRP A 260 5.77 -6.54 -16.99
C TRP A 260 5.20 -5.73 -15.86
N LEU A 261 4.01 -5.17 -16.09
CA LEU A 261 3.23 -4.45 -15.12
C LEU A 261 1.74 -4.77 -15.34
N ILE A 262 1.00 -5.05 -14.26
CA ILE A 262 -0.45 -5.18 -14.28
C ILE A 262 -1.07 -3.98 -13.57
N ALA A 263 -2.03 -3.33 -14.23
CA ALA A 263 -2.90 -2.33 -13.64
C ALA A 263 -4.29 -2.91 -13.45
N LEU A 264 -4.84 -2.82 -12.25
CA LEU A 264 -6.17 -3.33 -11.89
C LEU A 264 -7.16 -2.17 -11.88
N CYS A 265 -8.14 -2.23 -12.79
CA CYS A 265 -9.11 -1.16 -13.02
C CYS A 265 -10.49 -1.56 -12.52
N LYS A 266 -11.13 -0.66 -11.76
CA LYS A 266 -12.44 -0.91 -11.16
C LYS A 266 -13.54 -1.02 -12.19
N PHE A 267 -13.42 -0.30 -13.33
CA PHE A 267 -14.44 -0.27 -14.37
C PHE A 267 -13.83 -0.19 -15.75
N SER A 268 -14.43 -0.92 -16.73
CA SER A 268 -14.02 -0.87 -18.13
C SER A 268 -14.56 0.36 -18.84
N LYS A 269 -13.71 1.02 -19.65
CA LYS A 269 -14.14 2.05 -20.60
C LYS A 269 -14.78 1.41 -21.83
N ASP A 270 -15.93 1.93 -22.25
CA ASP A 270 -16.55 1.68 -23.57
C ASP A 270 -16.84 0.21 -23.93
N ARG A 271 -16.56 -0.74 -23.05
CA ARG A 271 -16.72 -2.17 -23.36
C ARG A 271 -18.17 -2.65 -23.25
N PHE A 272 -18.94 -2.08 -22.32
CA PHE A 272 -20.31 -2.51 -22.01
C PHE A 272 -21.28 -1.32 -21.90
N LEU A 273 -21.26 -0.43 -22.88
CA LEU A 273 -22.10 0.76 -22.93
C LEU A 273 -23.57 0.54 -22.57
N PRO A 274 -24.23 -0.56 -23.01
CA PRO A 274 -25.65 -0.79 -22.68
C PRO A 274 -25.92 -0.99 -21.18
N VAL A 275 -24.93 -1.43 -20.41
CA VAL A 275 -25.06 -1.70 -18.96
C VAL A 275 -24.37 -0.63 -18.10
N GLY A 276 -23.78 0.37 -18.72
CA GLY A 276 -23.05 1.46 -18.07
C GLY A 276 -21.58 1.14 -17.78
N PRO A 277 -20.83 2.08 -17.23
CA PRO A 277 -19.38 1.97 -17.04
C PRO A 277 -18.99 1.11 -15.82
N LEU A 278 -19.94 0.48 -15.13
CA LEU A 278 -19.71 -0.14 -13.84
C LEU A 278 -19.31 -1.63 -13.92
N HIS A 279 -19.40 -2.25 -15.11
CA HIS A 279 -19.09 -3.68 -15.30
C HIS A 279 -18.64 -4.00 -16.73
N PRO A 280 -17.79 -5.02 -16.87
CA PRO A 280 -17.01 -5.65 -15.84
C PRO A 280 -15.80 -4.79 -15.42
N GLU A 281 -15.19 -5.13 -14.32
CA GLU A 281 -13.86 -4.70 -13.93
C GLU A 281 -12.83 -5.24 -14.91
N ASN A 282 -11.60 -4.72 -14.87
CA ASN A 282 -10.58 -5.05 -15.86
C ASN A 282 -9.19 -5.20 -15.25
N ASP A 283 -8.43 -6.14 -15.79
CA ASP A 283 -6.97 -6.17 -15.64
C ASP A 283 -6.30 -5.82 -16.98
N GLN A 284 -5.23 -5.03 -16.89
CA GLN A 284 -4.47 -4.59 -18.06
C GLN A 284 -2.99 -4.90 -17.89
N LEU A 285 -2.46 -5.76 -18.77
CA LEU A 285 -1.03 -6.08 -18.80
C LEU A 285 -0.30 -5.07 -19.69
N ILE A 286 0.75 -4.50 -19.15
CA ILE A 286 1.57 -3.47 -19.78
C ILE A 286 3.01 -3.96 -19.87
N ASP A 287 3.57 -3.94 -21.08
CA ASP A 287 5.01 -4.15 -21.30
C ASP A 287 5.77 -2.89 -20.92
N ILE A 288 6.69 -3.02 -19.96
CA ILE A 288 7.56 -1.96 -19.48
C ILE A 288 9.04 -2.24 -19.75
N SER A 289 9.36 -3.25 -20.57
CA SER A 289 10.74 -3.65 -20.87
C SER A 289 11.51 -2.59 -21.65
N GLY A 290 10.82 -1.75 -22.43
CA GLY A 290 11.37 -0.70 -23.23
C GLY A 290 11.32 0.70 -22.58
N GLU A 291 11.60 1.71 -23.42
CA GLU A 291 11.49 3.12 -23.01
C GLU A 291 10.04 3.52 -22.72
N GLU A 292 9.11 3.03 -23.52
CA GLU A 292 7.70 3.35 -23.45
C GLU A 292 6.89 2.20 -22.85
N MET A 293 5.86 2.55 -22.08
CA MET A 293 4.82 1.60 -21.65
C MET A 293 3.94 1.22 -22.85
N LYS A 294 3.66 -0.07 -23.03
CA LYS A 294 2.79 -0.57 -24.09
C LYS A 294 1.73 -1.51 -23.50
N LEU A 295 0.45 -1.18 -23.70
CA LEU A 295 -0.64 -2.07 -23.36
C LEU A 295 -0.59 -3.28 -24.31
N VAL A 296 -0.49 -4.49 -23.76
CA VAL A 296 -0.36 -5.74 -24.52
C VAL A 296 -1.50 -6.71 -24.29
N HIS A 297 -2.21 -6.58 -23.19
CA HIS A 297 -3.43 -7.36 -22.90
C HIS A 297 -4.42 -6.54 -22.11
N ASP A 298 -5.68 -6.81 -22.33
CA ASP A 298 -6.81 -6.13 -21.73
C ASP A 298 -7.94 -7.14 -21.53
N GLY A 299 -8.12 -7.61 -20.30
CA GLY A 299 -9.04 -8.68 -19.92
C GLY A 299 -10.11 -8.24 -18.94
N PRO A 300 -11.40 -8.63 -19.16
CA PRO A 300 -12.44 -8.40 -18.17
C PRO A 300 -12.27 -9.34 -16.97
N THR A 301 -12.51 -8.82 -15.77
CA THR A 301 -12.62 -9.58 -14.54
C THR A 301 -14.03 -9.49 -13.98
N TYR A 302 -14.47 -10.47 -13.18
CA TYR A 302 -15.87 -10.56 -12.71
C TYR A 302 -16.04 -10.38 -11.20
N ALA A 303 -14.99 -10.15 -10.51
CA ALA A 303 -14.99 -9.62 -9.16
C ALA A 303 -13.98 -8.49 -9.15
N GLU A 304 -14.15 -7.53 -8.29
CA GLU A 304 -13.23 -6.41 -8.17
C GLU A 304 -11.79 -6.92 -8.06
N PRO A 305 -10.93 -6.65 -9.06
CA PRO A 305 -9.54 -7.02 -8.99
C PRO A 305 -8.86 -6.10 -8.00
N HIS A 306 -8.71 -6.55 -6.74
CA HIS A 306 -8.25 -5.68 -5.68
C HIS A 306 -6.73 -5.58 -5.67
N ASP A 307 -6.05 -6.72 -5.71
CA ASP A 307 -4.60 -6.77 -5.72
C ASP A 307 -4.08 -7.94 -6.56
N CYS A 308 -2.81 -7.88 -6.97
CA CYS A 308 -2.15 -8.93 -7.74
C CYS A 308 -0.66 -9.00 -7.44
N ILE A 309 -0.07 -10.16 -7.71
CA ILE A 309 1.37 -10.38 -7.67
C ILE A 309 1.81 -11.06 -8.99
N LEU A 310 2.88 -10.55 -9.58
CA LEU A 310 3.58 -11.17 -10.68
C LEU A 310 4.77 -11.98 -10.15
N ALA A 311 4.61 -13.30 -10.11
CA ALA A 311 5.64 -14.22 -9.66
C ALA A 311 6.20 -15.04 -10.83
N ARG A 312 7.49 -15.34 -10.81
CA ARG A 312 8.11 -16.25 -11.78
C ARG A 312 7.59 -17.67 -11.58
N ARG A 313 7.37 -18.36 -12.69
CA ARG A 313 6.83 -19.73 -12.68
C ARG A 313 7.67 -20.71 -11.86
N ASP A 314 9.00 -20.55 -11.86
CA ASP A 314 9.91 -21.39 -11.09
C ASP A 314 9.86 -21.14 -9.56
N GLN A 315 9.31 -20.00 -9.15
CA GLN A 315 9.09 -19.67 -7.73
C GLN A 315 7.76 -20.23 -7.20
N ILE A 316 6.82 -20.51 -8.09
CA ILE A 316 5.50 -21.03 -7.72
C ILE A 316 5.60 -22.54 -7.46
N LYS A 317 5.29 -22.98 -6.24
CA LYS A 317 5.24 -24.38 -5.82
C LYS A 317 3.83 -24.76 -5.38
N PRO A 318 2.88 -24.97 -6.32
CA PRO A 318 1.51 -25.25 -5.96
C PRO A 318 1.42 -26.58 -5.21
N LYS A 319 0.69 -26.59 -4.11
CA LYS A 319 0.39 -27.81 -3.35
C LYS A 319 -0.72 -28.61 -3.99
N LYS A 320 -1.61 -27.95 -4.72
CA LYS A 320 -2.74 -28.54 -5.43
C LYS A 320 -2.98 -27.76 -6.71
N ILE A 321 -3.19 -28.48 -7.79
CA ILE A 321 -3.59 -27.93 -9.08
C ILE A 321 -4.96 -28.54 -9.42
N TRP A 322 -5.92 -27.70 -9.77
CA TRP A 322 -7.23 -28.16 -10.25
C TRP A 322 -7.25 -28.10 -11.76
N GLU A 323 -7.71 -29.17 -12.39
CA GLU A 323 -8.00 -29.17 -13.81
C GLU A 323 -9.21 -28.25 -14.11
N ARG A 324 -9.27 -27.67 -15.31
CA ARG A 324 -10.36 -26.74 -15.69
C ARG A 324 -11.77 -27.35 -15.56
N ASN A 325 -11.88 -28.65 -15.74
CA ASN A 325 -13.14 -29.41 -15.62
C ASN A 325 -13.38 -29.97 -14.22
N ASP A 326 -12.57 -29.61 -13.24
CA ASP A 326 -12.76 -30.04 -11.85
C ASP A 326 -14.14 -29.58 -11.34
N PRO A 327 -14.89 -30.45 -10.60
CA PRO A 327 -16.15 -30.07 -10.01
C PRO A 327 -16.11 -28.83 -9.12
N PHE A 328 -14.94 -28.47 -8.59
CA PHE A 328 -14.73 -27.23 -7.86
C PHE A 328 -15.13 -25.98 -8.66
N TYR A 329 -14.92 -26.01 -9.99
CA TYR A 329 -15.26 -24.90 -10.88
C TYR A 329 -16.67 -24.98 -11.49
N ALA A 330 -17.48 -25.97 -11.15
CA ALA A 330 -18.79 -26.18 -11.79
C ALA A 330 -19.70 -24.94 -11.67
N GLY A 331 -19.69 -24.29 -10.50
CA GLY A 331 -20.46 -23.06 -10.28
C GLY A 331 -19.95 -21.89 -11.12
N THR A 332 -18.64 -21.70 -11.16
CA THR A 332 -17.98 -20.63 -11.92
C THR A 332 -18.21 -20.83 -13.43
N THR A 333 -18.08 -22.05 -13.92
CA THR A 333 -18.34 -22.37 -15.33
C THR A 333 -19.80 -22.11 -15.70
N ALA A 334 -20.74 -22.42 -14.83
CA ALA A 334 -22.16 -22.17 -15.07
C ALA A 334 -22.47 -20.65 -15.11
N MET A 335 -21.87 -19.86 -14.21
CA MET A 335 -21.97 -18.39 -14.24
C MET A 335 -21.35 -17.82 -15.50
N ALA A 336 -20.14 -18.21 -15.84
CA ALA A 336 -19.46 -17.73 -17.04
C ALA A 336 -20.28 -18.01 -18.30
N LYS A 337 -20.88 -19.22 -18.45
CA LYS A 337 -21.78 -19.55 -19.56
C LYS A 337 -23.03 -18.69 -19.59
N LYS A 338 -23.62 -18.40 -18.44
CA LYS A 338 -24.79 -17.51 -18.33
C LYS A 338 -24.45 -16.10 -18.80
N ASP A 339 -23.25 -15.62 -18.50
CA ASP A 339 -22.78 -14.29 -18.85
C ASP A 339 -22.15 -14.23 -20.26
N GLY A 340 -22.22 -15.32 -21.03
CA GLY A 340 -21.72 -15.39 -22.39
C GLY A 340 -20.22 -15.51 -22.55
N ILE A 341 -19.51 -15.87 -21.47
CA ILE A 341 -18.06 -16.00 -21.48
C ILE A 341 -17.67 -17.39 -21.94
N ASN A 342 -16.82 -17.45 -22.94
CA ASN A 342 -16.24 -18.71 -23.40
C ASN A 342 -14.90 -18.98 -22.69
N LEU A 343 -14.92 -19.82 -21.67
CA LEU A 343 -13.71 -20.24 -20.94
C LEU A 343 -12.84 -21.26 -21.73
N GLU A 344 -13.25 -21.64 -22.94
CA GLU A 344 -12.55 -22.66 -23.74
C GLU A 344 -11.57 -22.05 -24.75
N THR A 345 -11.57 -20.74 -24.97
CA THR A 345 -10.81 -20.09 -26.05
C THR A 345 -9.48 -19.50 -25.67
N ASP A 346 -9.08 -19.53 -24.41
CA ASP A 346 -7.78 -19.03 -23.97
C ASP A 346 -6.78 -20.17 -23.80
N ASN A 347 -6.19 -20.58 -24.90
CA ASN A 347 -4.98 -21.38 -24.96
C ASN A 347 -3.79 -20.49 -25.33
#